data_93daf2ca8a6ac4cbffdef43a0d133b7f
#
_entry.id   93daf2ca8a6ac4cbffdef43a0d133b7f
#
_cell.length_a   1.000
_cell.length_b   1.000
_cell.length_c   1.000
_cell.angle_alpha   90.00
_cell.angle_beta   90.00
_cell.angle_gamma   90.00
#
_symmetry.space_group_name_H-M   'P 1'
#
loop_
_entity.id
_entity.type
_entity.pdbx_description
1 polymer ?
#
loop_
_entity_poly.entity_id
_entity_poly.type
_entity_poly.pdbx_seq_one_letter_code
_entity_poly.pdbx_strand_id
1 'polypeptide(L)'
;GTIKNVVESKSVADGLTGGVEKNSITIPLVRSMLDDFVLVDEDEIEQAIAYVWYHYQVIIEGSAAVPFAAILTNKISVNKPVLIITGCNIQANYHKQICERWKDSF
;
A
#
# COMPACT_ATOMS: atom_id res chain seq x y z
N GLY A 1 14.07 9.40 12.85
CA GLY A 1 13.10 8.66 13.60
C GLY A 1 13.67 7.68 14.59
N THR A 2 12.90 7.32 15.55
CA THR A 2 13.20 6.31 16.56
C THR A 2 12.18 5.18 16.47
N ILE A 3 12.61 3.99 16.86
CA ILE A 3 11.70 2.84 16.98
C ILE A 3 10.88 3.01 18.25
N LYS A 4 9.55 2.95 18.13
CA LYS A 4 8.62 3.02 19.24
C LYS A 4 7.69 1.82 19.24
N ASN A 5 7.23 1.42 20.42
CA ASN A 5 6.17 0.44 20.52
C ASN A 5 4.84 1.09 20.10
N VAL A 6 4.16 0.47 19.15
CA VAL A 6 2.86 0.91 18.67
C VAL A 6 1.86 -0.22 18.77
N VAL A 7 0.59 0.13 18.93
CA VAL A 7 -0.50 -0.84 18.85
C VAL A 7 -0.86 -1.04 17.38
N GLU A 8 -0.69 -2.27 16.90
CA GLU A 8 -1.04 -2.62 15.53
C GLU A 8 -2.53 -2.88 15.40
N SER A 9 -3.13 -2.38 14.34
CA SER A 9 -4.50 -2.69 13.96
C SER A 9 -4.52 -3.57 12.72
N LYS A 10 -5.63 -4.29 12.52
CA LYS A 10 -5.84 -5.10 11.33
C LYS A 10 -5.85 -4.21 10.08
N SER A 11 -5.15 -4.62 9.03
CA SER A 11 -5.00 -3.85 7.80
C SER A 11 -5.13 -4.73 6.57
N VAL A 12 -5.67 -4.16 5.48
CA VAL A 12 -5.62 -4.75 4.13
C VAL A 12 -4.17 -4.94 3.69
N ALA A 13 -3.29 -4.02 4.06
CA ALA A 13 -1.85 -4.11 3.83
C ALA A 13 -1.15 -4.89 4.94
N ASP A 14 -1.60 -6.12 5.20
CA ASP A 14 -1.12 -6.95 6.29
C ASP A 14 0.38 -7.28 6.21
N GLY A 15 0.94 -7.32 5.00
CA GLY A 15 2.37 -7.49 4.79
C GLY A 15 3.23 -6.33 5.31
N LEU A 16 2.62 -5.17 5.58
CA LEU A 16 3.31 -4.01 6.15
C LEU A 16 3.10 -3.87 7.66
N THR A 17 2.29 -4.74 8.26
CA THR A 17 2.10 -4.76 9.71
C THR A 17 3.28 -5.46 10.38
N GLY A 18 3.55 -5.10 11.60
CA GLY A 18 4.65 -5.65 12.37
C GLY A 18 5.60 -4.59 12.90
N GLY A 19 6.32 -4.95 13.93
CA GLY A 19 7.33 -4.07 14.52
C GLY A 19 8.59 -4.01 13.69
N VAL A 20 9.35 -2.95 13.87
CA VAL A 20 10.69 -2.81 13.29
C VAL A 20 11.71 -3.39 14.26
N GLU A 21 12.61 -4.23 13.77
CA GLU A 21 13.68 -4.79 14.58
C GLU A 21 14.58 -3.69 15.16
N LYS A 22 14.94 -3.85 16.42
CA LYS A 22 15.94 -3.02 17.07
C LYS A 22 17.28 -3.17 16.31
N ASN A 23 17.93 -2.06 15.99
CA ASN A 23 19.15 -2.02 15.17
C ASN A 23 18.95 -2.40 13.69
N SER A 24 17.72 -2.27 13.15
CA SER A 24 17.49 -2.48 11.73
C SER A 24 18.33 -1.54 10.87
N ILE A 25 19.02 -2.09 9.87
CA ILE A 25 19.78 -1.31 8.88
C ILE A 25 18.87 -0.39 8.06
N THR A 26 17.59 -0.69 7.97
CA THR A 26 16.61 0.09 7.19
C THR A 26 16.45 1.51 7.73
N ILE A 27 16.52 1.69 9.06
CA ILE A 27 16.32 3.01 9.69
C ILE A 27 17.32 4.06 9.18
N PRO A 28 18.65 3.85 9.24
CA PRO A 28 19.59 4.84 8.71
C PRO A 28 19.49 5.00 7.20
N LEU A 29 19.14 3.96 6.45
CA LEU A 29 18.95 4.05 5.00
C LEU A 29 17.75 4.95 4.67
N VAL A 30 16.62 4.76 5.34
CA VAL A 30 15.43 5.60 5.15
C VAL A 30 15.75 7.06 5.49
N ARG A 31 16.44 7.32 6.60
CA ARG A 31 16.83 8.69 6.98
C ARG A 31 17.67 9.39 5.92
N SER A 32 18.58 8.66 5.25
CA SER A 32 19.50 9.25 4.29
C SER A 32 18.98 9.32 2.87
N MET A 33 18.03 8.46 2.49
CA MET A 33 17.60 8.26 1.10
C MET A 33 16.15 8.67 0.81
N LEU A 34 15.30 8.73 1.84
CA LEU A 34 13.89 9.05 1.65
C LEU A 34 13.69 10.55 1.46
N ASP A 35 13.05 10.95 0.37
CA ASP A 35 12.73 12.35 0.09
C ASP A 35 11.47 12.78 0.85
N ASP A 36 10.45 11.92 0.90
CA ASP A 36 9.18 12.21 1.55
C ASP A 36 8.44 10.91 1.87
N PHE A 37 7.39 11.00 2.66
CA PHE A 37 6.47 9.89 2.91
C PHE A 37 5.04 10.41 3.09
N VAL A 38 4.06 9.57 2.75
CA VAL A 38 2.64 9.86 2.94
C VAL A 38 1.94 8.64 3.51
N LEU A 39 0.81 8.87 4.15
CA LEU A 39 -0.03 7.81 4.70
C LEU A 39 -1.27 7.64 3.84
N VAL A 40 -1.67 6.40 3.65
CA VAL A 40 -2.92 6.02 2.97
C VAL A 40 -3.81 5.24 3.94
N ASP A 41 -5.11 5.37 3.80
CA ASP A 41 -6.06 4.65 4.63
C ASP A 41 -6.51 3.32 3.98
N GLU A 42 -7.28 2.54 4.73
CA GLU A 42 -7.73 1.22 4.29
C GLU A 42 -8.63 1.28 3.05
N ASP A 43 -9.53 2.24 2.98
CA ASP A 43 -10.40 2.41 1.83
C ASP A 43 -9.62 2.81 0.58
N GLU A 44 -8.63 3.66 0.73
CA GLU A 44 -7.73 4.06 -0.37
C GLU A 44 -6.94 2.87 -0.91
N ILE A 45 -6.50 1.96 -0.03
CA ILE A 45 -5.81 0.73 -0.42
C ILE A 45 -6.75 -0.21 -1.18
N GLU A 46 -7.96 -0.43 -0.68
CA GLU A 46 -8.96 -1.25 -1.38
C GLU A 46 -9.33 -0.67 -2.75
N GLN A 47 -9.52 0.63 -2.83
CA GLN A 47 -9.79 1.30 -4.11
C GLN A 47 -8.64 1.11 -5.10
N ALA A 48 -7.40 1.15 -4.63
CA ALA A 48 -6.24 0.92 -5.48
C ALA A 48 -6.19 -0.53 -6.01
N ILE A 49 -6.52 -1.52 -5.17
CA ILE A 49 -6.64 -2.92 -5.60
C ILE A 49 -7.69 -3.06 -6.71
N ALA A 50 -8.86 -2.49 -6.50
CA ALA A 50 -9.95 -2.53 -7.47
C ALA A 50 -9.58 -1.77 -8.77
N TYR A 51 -8.98 -0.60 -8.64
CA TYR A 51 -8.51 0.19 -9.78
C TYR A 51 -7.55 -0.60 -10.67
N VAL A 52 -6.55 -1.23 -10.09
CA VAL A 52 -5.57 -2.03 -10.84
C VAL A 52 -6.24 -3.22 -11.53
N TRP A 53 -7.19 -3.86 -10.88
CA TRP A 53 -7.96 -4.93 -11.50
C TRP A 53 -8.79 -4.44 -12.69
N TYR A 54 -9.57 -3.39 -12.52
CA TYR A 54 -10.48 -2.92 -13.58
C TYR A 54 -9.75 -2.30 -14.78
N HIS A 55 -8.63 -1.66 -14.55
CA HIS A 55 -7.88 -0.99 -15.63
C HIS A 55 -6.81 -1.86 -16.28
N TYR A 56 -6.21 -2.77 -15.53
CA TYR A 56 -5.05 -3.54 -16.01
C TYR A 56 -5.25 -5.05 -15.97
N GLN A 57 -6.31 -5.55 -15.35
CA GLN A 57 -6.56 -6.99 -15.16
C GLN A 57 -5.40 -7.68 -14.40
N VAL A 58 -4.82 -6.98 -13.47
CA VAL A 58 -3.72 -7.46 -12.63
C VAL A 58 -4.19 -7.57 -11.18
N ILE A 59 -3.88 -8.67 -10.53
CA ILE A 59 -4.15 -8.89 -9.12
C ILE A 59 -2.94 -8.45 -8.31
N ILE A 60 -3.15 -7.53 -7.37
CA ILE A 60 -2.12 -7.11 -6.42
C ILE A 60 -2.66 -7.26 -5.00
N GLU A 61 -1.78 -7.51 -4.06
CA GLU A 61 -2.12 -7.54 -2.63
C GLU A 61 -2.14 -6.13 -2.02
N GLY A 62 -2.69 -6.02 -0.80
CA GLY A 62 -2.82 -4.73 -0.12
C GLY A 62 -1.51 -3.96 0.03
N SER A 63 -0.44 -4.65 0.43
CA SER A 63 0.88 -4.01 0.58
C SER A 63 1.41 -3.45 -0.73
N ALA A 64 1.17 -4.15 -1.85
CA ALA A 64 1.57 -3.70 -3.18
C ALA A 64 0.69 -2.55 -3.70
N ALA A 65 -0.52 -2.39 -3.17
CA ALA A 65 -1.46 -1.35 -3.58
C ALA A 65 -1.18 0.01 -2.95
N VAL A 66 -0.41 0.06 -1.87
CA VAL A 66 -0.12 1.30 -1.12
C VAL A 66 0.44 2.42 -2.00
N PRO A 67 1.46 2.20 -2.85
CA PRO A 67 1.95 3.29 -3.72
C PRO A 67 0.92 3.73 -4.75
N PHE A 68 0.08 2.82 -5.27
CA PHE A 68 -1.03 3.20 -6.14
C PHE A 68 -2.03 4.09 -5.41
N ALA A 69 -2.39 3.74 -4.17
CA ALA A 69 -3.31 4.52 -3.36
C ALA A 69 -2.81 5.97 -3.18
N ALA A 70 -1.53 6.14 -2.91
CA ALA A 70 -0.93 7.47 -2.75
C ALA A 70 -1.03 8.34 -4.02
N ILE A 71 -0.86 7.73 -5.19
CA ILE A 71 -0.97 8.41 -6.48
C ILE A 71 -2.44 8.71 -6.81
N LEU A 72 -3.34 7.73 -6.66
CA LEU A 72 -4.75 7.87 -7.00
C LEU A 72 -5.47 8.94 -6.14
N THR A 73 -5.02 9.12 -4.92
CA THR A 73 -5.58 10.10 -3.98
C THR A 73 -4.87 11.46 -4.03
N ASN A 74 -3.96 11.65 -4.96
CA ASN A 74 -3.18 12.88 -5.15
C ASN A 74 -2.37 13.29 -3.91
N LYS A 75 -1.99 12.35 -3.07
CA LYS A 75 -1.12 12.60 -1.92
C LYS A 75 0.33 12.82 -2.33
N ILE A 76 0.69 12.30 -3.50
CA ILE A 76 1.98 12.53 -4.16
C ILE A 76 1.68 13.06 -5.55
N SER A 77 2.31 14.17 -5.90
CA SER A 77 2.23 14.74 -7.24
C SER A 77 3.60 14.63 -7.91
N VAL A 78 3.73 13.66 -8.81
CA VAL A 78 4.96 13.42 -9.57
C VAL A 78 4.62 13.20 -11.03
N ASN A 79 5.54 13.63 -11.90
CA ASN A 79 5.45 13.38 -13.32
C ASN A 79 6.16 12.05 -13.63
N LYS A 80 5.46 11.11 -14.23
CA LYS A 80 5.97 9.78 -14.60
C LYS A 80 6.45 8.96 -13.38
N PRO A 81 5.56 8.64 -12.42
CA PRO A 81 5.94 7.84 -11.26
C PRO A 81 6.31 6.41 -11.66
N VAL A 82 7.25 5.81 -10.95
CA VAL A 82 7.52 4.38 -10.98
C VAL A 82 7.01 3.77 -9.68
N LEU A 83 6.07 2.84 -9.79
CA LEU A 83 5.46 2.16 -8.64
C LEU A 83 5.99 0.74 -8.55
N ILE A 84 6.52 0.37 -7.40
CA ILE A 84 7.03 -0.99 -7.18
C ILE A 84 5.89 -1.86 -6.65
N ILE A 85 5.53 -2.88 -7.41
CA ILE A 85 4.52 -3.87 -7.03
C ILE A 85 5.25 -5.05 -6.40
N THR A 86 5.08 -5.19 -5.10
CA THR A 86 5.84 -6.16 -4.30
C THR A 86 5.24 -7.56 -4.27
N GLY A 87 3.97 -7.71 -4.63
CA GLY A 87 3.37 -9.04 -4.64
C GLY A 87 1.88 -9.07 -4.96
N CYS A 88 1.37 -10.31 -5.05
CA CYS A 88 -0.02 -10.60 -5.37
C CYS A 88 -0.63 -11.65 -4.41
N ASN A 89 -0.08 -11.81 -3.23
CA ASN A 89 -0.52 -12.80 -2.24
C ASN A 89 -1.78 -12.34 -1.51
N ILE A 90 -2.91 -12.39 -2.20
CA ILE A 90 -4.23 -12.07 -1.67
C ILE A 90 -5.19 -13.22 -1.97
N GLN A 91 -6.05 -13.56 -1.00
CA GLN A 91 -7.06 -14.60 -1.21
C GLN A 91 -8.06 -14.17 -2.29
N ALA A 92 -8.37 -15.09 -3.20
CA ALA A 92 -9.23 -14.82 -4.34
C ALA A 92 -10.61 -14.27 -3.95
N ASN A 93 -11.24 -14.84 -2.91
CA ASN A 93 -12.54 -14.37 -2.44
C ASN A 93 -12.45 -12.96 -1.86
N TYR A 94 -11.40 -12.65 -1.13
CA TYR A 94 -11.19 -11.32 -0.55
C TYR A 94 -10.96 -10.27 -1.64
N HIS A 95 -10.13 -10.58 -2.63
CA HIS A 95 -9.92 -9.73 -3.80
C HIS A 95 -11.24 -9.44 -4.53
N LYS A 96 -12.05 -10.50 -4.75
CA LYS A 96 -13.35 -10.38 -5.38
C LYS A 96 -14.30 -9.45 -4.59
N GLN A 97 -14.34 -9.58 -3.26
CA GLN A 97 -15.15 -8.73 -2.40
C GLN A 97 -14.74 -7.26 -2.49
N ILE A 98 -13.45 -6.99 -2.50
CA ILE A 98 -12.91 -5.64 -2.67
C ILE A 98 -13.33 -5.06 -4.03
N CYS A 99 -13.11 -5.80 -5.09
CA CYS A 99 -13.46 -5.36 -6.45
C CYS A 99 -14.97 -5.10 -6.59
N GLU A 100 -15.82 -5.96 -6.01
CA GLU A 100 -17.28 -5.77 -6.04
C GLU A 100 -17.69 -4.53 -5.25
N ARG A 101 -17.08 -4.26 -4.10
CA ARG A 101 -17.37 -3.08 -3.27
C ARG A 101 -17.10 -1.78 -4.02
N TRP A 102 -16.06 -1.73 -4.81
CA TRP A 102 -15.59 -0.51 -5.47
C TRP A 102 -15.84 -0.46 -6.99
N LYS A 103 -16.64 -1.39 -7.51
CA LYS A 103 -16.86 -1.53 -8.97
C LYS A 103 -17.42 -0.28 -9.65
N ASP A 104 -18.23 0.49 -8.96
CA ASP A 104 -18.86 1.69 -9.51
C ASP A 104 -18.00 2.96 -9.36
N SER A 105 -16.81 2.82 -8.79
CA SER A 105 -15.88 3.93 -8.57
C SER A 105 -14.97 4.23 -9.78
N PHE A 106 -14.96 3.31 -10.75
CA PHE A 106 -14.02 3.40 -11.89
C PHE A 106 -14.68 3.15 -13.24
#